data_93749fe9468440c443bb9eb5d781ac6b
#
_entry.id   93749fe9468440c443bb9eb5d781ac6b
#
_cell.length_a   1.000
_cell.length_b   1.000
_cell.length_c   1.000
_cell.angle_alpha   90.00
_cell.angle_beta   90.00
_cell.angle_gamma   90.00
#
_symmetry.space_group_name_H-M   'P 1'
#
loop_
_entity.id
_entity.type
_entity.pdbx_description
1 polymer ?
#
loop_
_entity_poly.entity_id
_entity_poly.type
_entity_poly.pdbx_seq_one_letter_code
_entity_poly.pdbx_strand_id
1 'polypeptide(L)'
;SDEIMITEMVFSGLFNDLDAQQTAAILSCLIYTDSKGSEEGVTRIAKEARLYAPFQAMQKVADRVATVMLESKIPVDREEYVSKFKPDLMELTMLWCGGASFKEVCDEARDIYEGTIIRAFRRLDELISQLIECAKIIGNVDLRKKFEQAQSNLKRGIVFTASLYL
;
A
#
# COMPACT_ATOMS: atom_id res chain seq x y z
N SER A 1 -1.55 1.20 16.13
CA SER A 1 -1.72 0.42 14.94
C SER A 1 -2.19 1.26 13.78
N ASP A 2 -2.28 0.65 12.61
CA ASP A 2 -2.54 1.38 11.38
C ASP A 2 -4.03 1.61 11.10
N GLU A 3 -4.91 1.20 12.00
CA GLU A 3 -6.35 1.38 11.82
C GLU A 3 -6.75 2.85 11.70
N ILE A 4 -6.15 3.71 12.51
CA ILE A 4 -6.42 5.15 12.46
C ILE A 4 -5.99 5.71 11.11
N MET A 5 -4.82 5.30 10.63
CA MET A 5 -4.30 5.73 9.34
C MET A 5 -5.20 5.30 8.20
N ILE A 6 -5.61 4.04 8.19
CA ILE A 6 -6.48 3.49 7.16
C ILE A 6 -7.83 4.21 7.15
N THR A 7 -8.42 4.40 8.34
CA THR A 7 -9.69 5.11 8.47
C THR A 7 -9.59 6.52 7.89
N GLU A 8 -8.53 7.25 8.22
CA GLU A 8 -8.34 8.60 7.71
C GLU A 8 -8.10 8.62 6.21
N MET A 9 -7.38 7.64 5.68
CA MET A 9 -7.18 7.50 4.23
C MET A 9 -8.53 7.35 3.51
N VAL A 10 -9.41 6.54 4.05
CA VAL A 10 -10.75 6.33 3.47
C VAL A 10 -11.58 7.61 3.56
N PHE A 11 -11.67 8.22 4.74
CA PHE A 11 -12.53 9.37 4.95
C PHE A 11 -12.00 10.66 4.33
N SER A 12 -10.70 10.76 4.10
CA SER A 12 -10.12 11.91 3.40
C SER A 12 -10.35 11.87 1.89
N GLY A 13 -10.86 10.76 1.37
CA GLY A 13 -11.09 10.60 -0.05
C GLY A 13 -9.83 10.28 -0.85
N LEU A 14 -8.77 9.83 -0.19
CA LEU A 14 -7.49 9.53 -0.85
C LEU A 14 -7.65 8.60 -2.05
N PHE A 15 -8.51 7.60 -1.93
CA PHE A 15 -8.68 6.59 -2.97
C PHE A 15 -9.57 7.01 -4.12
N ASN A 16 -10.28 8.14 -3.99
CA ASN A 16 -11.30 8.52 -4.97
C ASN A 16 -10.74 8.73 -6.39
N ASP A 17 -9.56 9.32 -6.47
CA ASP A 17 -8.91 9.63 -7.74
C ASP A 17 -7.90 8.58 -8.21
N LEU A 18 -7.78 7.48 -7.47
CA LEU A 18 -6.84 6.41 -7.79
C LEU A 18 -7.54 5.28 -8.54
N ASP A 19 -6.83 4.69 -9.50
CA ASP A 19 -7.31 3.44 -10.10
C ASP A 19 -6.95 2.26 -9.16
N ALA A 20 -7.36 1.05 -9.56
CA ALA A 20 -7.12 -0.15 -8.74
C ALA A 20 -5.64 -0.44 -8.53
N GLN A 21 -4.81 -0.23 -9.55
CA GLN A 21 -3.37 -0.46 -9.45
C GLN A 21 -2.71 0.54 -8.50
N GLN A 22 -3.04 1.81 -8.63
CA GLN A 22 -2.54 2.86 -7.74
C GLN A 22 -2.99 2.61 -6.31
N THR A 23 -4.24 2.17 -6.13
CA THR A 23 -4.79 1.83 -4.81
C THR A 23 -3.98 0.73 -4.15
N ALA A 24 -3.71 -0.36 -4.86
CA ALA A 24 -2.89 -1.45 -4.33
C ALA A 24 -1.47 -0.96 -4.00
N ALA A 25 -0.88 -0.15 -4.87
CA ALA A 25 0.46 0.39 -4.66
C ALA A 25 0.54 1.24 -3.39
N ILE A 26 -0.42 2.14 -3.19
CA ILE A 26 -0.47 2.98 -2.00
C ILE A 26 -0.64 2.13 -0.74
N LEU A 27 -1.51 1.12 -0.79
CA LEU A 27 -1.73 0.24 0.36
C LEU A 27 -0.49 -0.58 0.71
N SER A 28 0.39 -0.84 -0.25
CA SER A 28 1.65 -1.55 0.03
C SER A 28 2.55 -0.78 1.00
N CYS A 29 2.41 0.53 1.08
CA CYS A 29 3.16 1.36 2.03
C CYS A 29 2.80 1.07 3.48
N LEU A 30 1.61 0.51 3.73
CA LEU A 30 1.16 0.13 5.06
C LEU A 30 1.70 -1.24 5.47
N ILE A 31 2.13 -2.03 4.51
CA ILE A 31 2.60 -3.40 4.74
C ILE A 31 4.12 -3.43 4.93
N TYR A 32 4.85 -2.72 4.08
CA TYR A 32 6.29 -2.75 4.08
C TYR A 32 6.85 -1.61 4.94
N THR A 33 7.45 -1.99 6.05
CA THR A 33 7.97 -1.03 7.04
C THR A 33 9.49 -1.10 7.19
N ASP A 34 10.16 -1.97 6.45
CA ASP A 34 11.61 -2.07 6.46
C ASP A 34 12.24 -0.82 5.85
N SER A 35 13.29 -0.32 6.46
CA SER A 35 13.80 1.02 6.19
C SER A 35 14.91 1.11 5.15
N LYS A 36 15.24 0.02 4.49
CA LYS A 36 16.33 0.02 3.51
C LYS A 36 15.84 0.59 2.17
N GLY A 37 16.58 1.50 1.62
CA GLY A 37 16.35 1.94 0.26
C GLY A 37 15.35 3.07 0.07
N SER A 38 15.11 3.88 1.09
CA SER A 38 14.16 4.99 0.97
C SER A 38 14.51 5.97 -0.17
N GLU A 39 15.77 6.24 -0.40
CA GLU A 39 16.19 7.10 -1.52
C GLU A 39 15.93 6.45 -2.86
N GLU A 40 16.21 5.15 -2.96
CA GLU A 40 15.94 4.39 -4.16
C GLU A 40 14.44 4.29 -4.42
N GLY A 41 13.65 4.08 -3.37
CA GLY A 41 12.20 4.09 -3.47
C GLY A 41 11.66 5.41 -3.97
N VAL A 42 12.16 6.53 -3.45
CA VAL A 42 11.78 7.87 -3.92
C VAL A 42 12.15 8.05 -5.39
N THR A 43 13.31 7.54 -5.81
CA THR A 43 13.73 7.59 -7.21
C THR A 43 12.77 6.81 -8.10
N ARG A 44 12.33 5.62 -7.67
CA ARG A 44 11.36 4.82 -8.40
C ARG A 44 10.02 5.54 -8.55
N ILE A 45 9.54 6.15 -7.46
CA ILE A 45 8.30 6.92 -7.49
C ILE A 45 8.40 8.10 -8.45
N ALA A 46 9.54 8.76 -8.48
CA ALA A 46 9.76 9.88 -9.38
C ALA A 46 9.72 9.45 -10.86
N LYS A 47 10.17 8.23 -11.16
CA LYS A 47 10.08 7.67 -12.50
C LYS A 47 8.64 7.32 -12.87
N GLU A 48 7.88 6.84 -11.89
CA GLU A 48 6.47 6.50 -12.07
C GLU A 48 5.60 7.66 -11.61
N ALA A 49 5.36 8.60 -12.53
CA ALA A 49 4.61 9.84 -12.22
C ALA A 49 3.23 9.57 -11.60
N ARG A 50 2.61 8.44 -11.96
CA ARG A 50 1.29 8.07 -11.44
C ARG A 50 1.29 7.77 -9.93
N LEU A 51 2.46 7.46 -9.36
CA LEU A 51 2.59 7.11 -7.94
C LEU A 51 3.05 8.29 -7.08
N TYR A 52 3.67 9.29 -7.68
CA TYR A 52 4.28 10.38 -6.92
C TYR A 52 3.24 11.20 -6.16
N ALA A 53 2.23 11.70 -6.85
CA ALA A 53 1.18 12.50 -6.23
C ALA A 53 0.35 11.71 -5.21
N PRO A 54 -0.05 10.45 -5.49
CA PRO A 54 -0.71 9.63 -4.49
C PRO A 54 0.13 9.41 -3.23
N PHE A 55 1.43 9.18 -3.39
CA PHE A 55 2.30 8.99 -2.24
C PHE A 55 2.39 10.26 -1.39
N GLN A 56 2.53 11.41 -2.02
CA GLN A 56 2.53 12.69 -1.30
C GLN A 56 1.22 12.92 -0.55
N ALA A 57 0.10 12.59 -1.18
CA ALA A 57 -1.22 12.69 -0.55
C ALA A 57 -1.32 11.80 0.68
N MET A 58 -0.79 10.58 0.59
CA MET A 58 -0.73 9.66 1.73
C MET A 58 0.14 10.22 2.86
N GLN A 59 1.29 10.81 2.53
CA GLN A 59 2.16 11.42 3.53
C GLN A 59 1.44 12.56 4.27
N LYS A 60 0.64 13.35 3.57
CA LYS A 60 -0.17 14.41 4.19
C LYS A 60 -1.21 13.84 5.14
N VAL A 61 -1.82 12.72 4.79
CA VAL A 61 -2.76 12.02 5.67
C VAL A 61 -2.02 11.56 6.93
N ALA A 62 -0.84 10.95 6.76
CA ALA A 62 -0.04 10.48 7.90
C ALA A 62 0.35 11.63 8.82
N ASP A 63 0.74 12.77 8.27
CA ASP A 63 1.08 13.95 9.04
C ASP A 63 -0.11 14.45 9.86
N ARG A 64 -1.27 14.47 9.26
CA ARG A 64 -2.53 14.86 9.92
C ARG A 64 -2.87 13.91 11.06
N VAL A 65 -2.72 12.60 10.83
CA VAL A 65 -2.96 11.59 11.86
C VAL A 65 -2.02 11.79 13.05
N ALA A 66 -0.72 12.00 12.78
CA ALA A 66 0.25 12.25 13.84
C ALA A 66 -0.09 13.52 14.62
N THR A 67 -0.53 14.56 13.94
CA THR A 67 -0.94 15.81 14.58
C THR A 67 -2.12 15.59 15.52
N VAL A 68 -3.14 14.85 15.07
CA VAL A 68 -4.31 14.53 15.88
C VAL A 68 -3.92 13.68 17.10
N MET A 69 -3.02 12.73 16.91
CA MET A 69 -2.51 11.91 18.02
C MET A 69 -1.83 12.79 19.08
N LEU A 70 -0.98 13.72 18.66
CA LEU A 70 -0.31 14.66 19.58
C LEU A 70 -1.30 15.56 20.30
N GLU A 71 -2.31 16.06 19.60
CA GLU A 71 -3.37 16.87 20.20
C GLU A 71 -4.18 16.07 21.24
N SER A 72 -4.31 14.79 21.02
CA SER A 72 -5.00 13.86 21.94
C SER A 72 -4.06 13.34 23.03
N LYS A 73 -2.86 13.88 23.14
CA LYS A 73 -1.84 13.53 24.13
C LYS A 73 -1.34 12.09 23.99
N ILE A 74 -1.40 11.55 22.79
CA ILE A 74 -0.80 10.27 22.46
C ILE A 74 0.62 10.56 22.00
N PRO A 75 1.66 10.06 22.70
CA PRO A 75 3.04 10.36 22.31
C PRO A 75 3.38 9.71 20.97
N VAL A 76 3.84 10.53 20.03
CA VAL A 76 4.28 10.07 18.71
C VAL A 76 5.29 11.07 18.18
N ASP A 77 6.34 10.57 17.53
CA ASP A 77 7.24 11.41 16.76
C ASP A 77 6.63 11.58 15.38
N ARG A 78 6.30 12.81 15.02
CA ARG A 78 5.59 13.13 13.79
C ARG A 78 6.36 12.73 12.54
N GLU A 79 7.65 13.07 12.48
CA GLU A 79 8.49 12.73 11.33
C GLU A 79 8.67 11.21 11.20
N GLU A 80 8.89 10.55 12.32
CA GLU A 80 9.04 9.10 12.36
C GLU A 80 7.76 8.41 11.93
N TYR A 81 6.61 8.91 12.38
CA TYR A 81 5.32 8.34 12.00
C TYR A 81 5.10 8.43 10.49
N VAL A 82 5.33 9.59 9.89
CA VAL A 82 5.15 9.79 8.46
C VAL A 82 6.14 8.92 7.68
N SER A 83 7.39 8.85 8.12
CA SER A 83 8.44 8.15 7.40
C SER A 83 8.34 6.61 7.50
N LYS A 84 7.51 6.09 8.41
CA LYS A 84 7.36 4.64 8.50
C LYS A 84 6.61 4.02 7.31
N PHE A 85 5.83 4.82 6.59
CA PHE A 85 5.12 4.37 5.41
C PHE A 85 6.05 4.45 4.20
N LYS A 86 6.58 3.31 3.78
CA LYS A 86 7.67 3.23 2.81
C LYS A 86 7.17 2.98 1.39
N PRO A 87 7.74 3.66 0.40
CA PRO A 87 7.33 3.51 -0.99
C PRO A 87 7.96 2.30 -1.70
N ASP A 88 8.79 1.53 -1.01
CA ASP A 88 9.66 0.53 -1.61
C ASP A 88 8.93 -0.53 -2.43
N LEU A 89 7.70 -0.87 -2.07
CA LEU A 89 6.92 -1.88 -2.77
C LEU A 89 5.89 -1.32 -3.74
N MET A 90 5.79 0.00 -3.86
CA MET A 90 4.75 0.60 -4.70
C MET A 90 4.88 0.21 -6.17
N GLU A 91 6.07 0.38 -6.72
CA GLU A 91 6.33 0.06 -8.12
C GLU A 91 6.16 -1.43 -8.40
N LEU A 92 6.66 -2.27 -7.49
CA LEU A 92 6.56 -3.71 -7.62
C LEU A 92 5.10 -4.19 -7.58
N THR A 93 4.32 -3.60 -6.69
CA THR A 93 2.90 -3.89 -6.58
C THR A 93 2.17 -3.48 -7.86
N MET A 94 2.49 -2.30 -8.39
CA MET A 94 1.90 -1.82 -9.62
C MET A 94 2.25 -2.73 -10.81
N LEU A 95 3.51 -3.16 -10.93
CA LEU A 95 3.94 -4.09 -11.96
C LEU A 95 3.15 -5.41 -11.87
N TRP A 96 3.10 -5.98 -10.68
CA TRP A 96 2.39 -7.26 -10.47
C TRP A 96 0.90 -7.13 -10.79
N CYS A 97 0.25 -6.12 -10.25
CA CYS A 97 -1.18 -5.88 -10.51
C CYS A 97 -1.45 -5.52 -11.97
N GLY A 98 -0.47 -5.02 -12.67
CA GLY A 98 -0.57 -4.67 -14.09
C GLY A 98 -0.33 -5.83 -15.04
N GLY A 99 0.01 -7.02 -14.53
CA GLY A 99 0.18 -8.20 -15.36
C GLY A 99 1.61 -8.68 -15.55
N ALA A 100 2.60 -8.03 -14.95
CA ALA A 100 4.00 -8.48 -15.04
C ALA A 100 4.15 -9.88 -14.42
N SER A 101 5.08 -10.68 -14.93
CA SER A 101 5.38 -11.97 -14.34
C SER A 101 6.06 -11.77 -12.98
N PHE A 102 6.00 -12.78 -12.12
CA PHE A 102 6.70 -12.69 -10.84
C PHE A 102 8.21 -12.58 -11.02
N LYS A 103 8.75 -13.20 -12.06
CA LYS A 103 10.16 -13.05 -12.41
C LYS A 103 10.51 -11.59 -12.71
N GLU A 104 9.68 -10.91 -13.50
CA GLU A 104 9.88 -9.49 -13.81
C GLU A 104 9.84 -8.63 -12.54
N VAL A 105 8.90 -8.92 -11.65
CA VAL A 105 8.81 -8.22 -10.36
C VAL A 105 10.08 -8.43 -9.55
N CYS A 106 10.55 -9.66 -9.45
CA CYS A 106 11.78 -9.97 -8.69
C CYS A 106 13.02 -9.36 -9.33
N ASP A 107 13.11 -9.32 -10.64
CA ASP A 107 14.22 -8.71 -11.34
C ASP A 107 14.28 -7.19 -11.08
N GLU A 108 13.12 -6.55 -10.96
CA GLU A 108 13.05 -5.12 -10.64
C GLU A 108 13.37 -4.84 -9.17
N ALA A 109 13.14 -5.81 -8.31
CA ALA A 109 13.19 -5.65 -6.86
C ALA A 109 14.59 -5.77 -6.24
N ARG A 110 15.62 -5.65 -6.97
CA ARG A 110 17.06 -5.80 -6.65
C ARG A 110 17.46 -6.12 -5.21
N ASP A 111 16.94 -5.37 -4.23
CA ASP A 111 17.36 -5.47 -2.83
C ASP A 111 16.32 -6.13 -1.92
N ILE A 112 15.24 -6.63 -2.50
CA ILE A 112 14.15 -7.21 -1.71
C ILE A 112 14.04 -8.70 -2.07
N TYR A 113 14.12 -9.54 -1.05
CA TYR A 113 14.03 -10.98 -1.24
C TYR A 113 12.66 -11.40 -1.74
N GLU A 114 12.66 -12.38 -2.63
CA GLU A 114 11.44 -12.96 -3.19
C GLU A 114 10.42 -13.34 -2.13
N GLY A 115 10.88 -14.01 -1.06
CA GLY A 115 10.00 -14.40 0.05
C GLY A 115 9.37 -13.21 0.76
N THR A 116 10.10 -12.10 0.85
CA THR A 116 9.58 -10.86 1.44
C THR A 116 8.46 -10.28 0.57
N ILE A 117 8.64 -10.30 -0.75
CA ILE A 117 7.63 -9.80 -1.68
C ILE A 117 6.36 -10.65 -1.58
N ILE A 118 6.49 -11.97 -1.57
CA ILE A 118 5.35 -12.89 -1.47
C ILE A 118 4.59 -12.66 -0.17
N ARG A 119 5.30 -12.56 0.95
CA ARG A 119 4.67 -12.31 2.25
C ARG A 119 3.97 -10.95 2.27
N ALA A 120 4.59 -9.94 1.67
CA ALA A 120 4.00 -8.61 1.59
C ALA A 120 2.70 -8.64 0.76
N PHE A 121 2.70 -9.30 -0.37
CA PHE A 121 1.51 -9.41 -1.21
C PHE A 121 0.38 -10.16 -0.50
N ARG A 122 0.71 -11.20 0.28
CA ARG A 122 -0.29 -11.91 1.08
C ARG A 122 -0.90 -11.02 2.17
N ARG A 123 -0.07 -10.25 2.84
CA ARG A 123 -0.54 -9.30 3.85
C ARG A 123 -1.37 -8.20 3.22
N LEU A 124 -0.99 -7.75 2.03
CA LEU A 124 -1.74 -6.76 1.28
C LEU A 124 -3.12 -7.30 0.90
N ASP A 125 -3.20 -8.56 0.48
CA ASP A 125 -4.47 -9.21 0.19
C ASP A 125 -5.40 -9.22 1.42
N GLU A 126 -4.86 -9.57 2.58
CA GLU A 126 -5.61 -9.56 3.83
C GLU A 126 -6.10 -8.15 4.18
N LEU A 127 -5.25 -7.15 4.01
CA LEU A 127 -5.60 -5.76 4.25
C LEU A 127 -6.73 -5.32 3.32
N ILE A 128 -6.64 -5.65 2.04
CA ILE A 128 -7.68 -5.29 1.07
C ILE A 128 -9.01 -5.97 1.43
N SER A 129 -8.98 -7.23 1.89
CA SER A 129 -10.18 -7.91 2.35
C SER A 129 -10.87 -7.14 3.48
N GLN A 130 -10.09 -6.63 4.44
CA GLN A 130 -10.63 -5.82 5.53
C GLN A 130 -11.23 -4.51 5.02
N LEU A 131 -10.59 -3.89 4.04
CA LEU A 131 -11.08 -2.65 3.45
C LEU A 131 -12.36 -2.86 2.64
N ILE A 132 -12.50 -3.99 1.98
CA ILE A 132 -13.75 -4.34 1.28
C ILE A 132 -14.90 -4.42 2.29
N GLU A 133 -14.68 -5.10 3.42
CA GLU A 133 -15.70 -5.19 4.47
C GLU A 133 -16.04 -3.81 5.05
N CYS A 134 -15.02 -2.97 5.26
CA CYS A 134 -15.23 -1.60 5.72
C CYS A 134 -16.09 -0.81 4.73
N ALA A 135 -15.79 -0.91 3.44
CA ALA A 135 -16.54 -0.21 2.39
C ALA A 135 -18.00 -0.68 2.34
N LYS A 136 -18.25 -1.97 2.57
CA LYS A 136 -19.60 -2.51 2.67
C LYS A 136 -20.36 -1.91 3.84
N ILE A 137 -19.71 -1.83 5.00
CA ILE A 137 -20.33 -1.30 6.23
C ILE A 137 -20.72 0.16 6.05
N ILE A 138 -19.87 0.98 5.45
CA ILE A 138 -20.18 2.40 5.22
C ILE A 138 -21.05 2.64 3.99
N GLY A 139 -21.34 1.60 3.22
CA GLY A 139 -22.21 1.70 2.06
C GLY A 139 -21.59 2.37 0.84
N ASN A 140 -20.27 2.43 0.75
CA ASN A 140 -19.59 3.04 -0.39
C ASN A 140 -19.32 2.00 -1.47
N VAL A 141 -20.26 1.91 -2.42
CA VAL A 141 -20.23 0.89 -3.49
C VAL A 141 -19.04 1.09 -4.42
N ASP A 142 -18.74 2.32 -4.80
CA ASP A 142 -17.63 2.61 -5.72
C ASP A 142 -16.31 2.24 -5.11
N LEU A 143 -16.10 2.56 -3.85
CA LEU A 143 -14.88 2.23 -3.12
C LEU A 143 -14.75 0.71 -2.97
N ARG A 144 -15.84 0.03 -2.64
CA ARG A 144 -15.85 -1.43 -2.54
C ARG A 144 -15.42 -2.07 -3.86
N LYS A 145 -15.99 -1.62 -4.98
CA LYS A 145 -15.65 -2.15 -6.31
C LYS A 145 -14.16 -1.93 -6.63
N LYS A 146 -13.63 -0.77 -6.27
CA LYS A 146 -12.22 -0.45 -6.49
C LYS A 146 -11.32 -1.40 -5.70
N PHE A 147 -11.62 -1.64 -4.43
CA PHE A 147 -10.86 -2.59 -3.61
C PHE A 147 -11.00 -4.01 -4.12
N GLU A 148 -12.17 -4.42 -4.57
CA GLU A 148 -12.39 -5.74 -5.15
C GLU A 148 -11.56 -5.92 -6.43
N GLN A 149 -11.50 -4.89 -7.27
CA GLN A 149 -10.67 -4.93 -8.48
C GLN A 149 -9.18 -4.99 -8.13
N ALA A 150 -8.75 -4.21 -7.15
CA ALA A 150 -7.36 -4.24 -6.68
C ALA A 150 -7.00 -5.64 -6.16
N GLN A 151 -7.88 -6.26 -5.39
CA GLN A 151 -7.67 -7.60 -4.85
C GLN A 151 -7.60 -8.64 -5.98
N SER A 152 -8.50 -8.55 -6.95
CA SER A 152 -8.50 -9.45 -8.10
C SER A 152 -7.19 -9.35 -8.88
N ASN A 153 -6.69 -8.13 -9.10
CA ASN A 153 -5.43 -7.93 -9.80
C ASN A 153 -4.23 -8.48 -9.01
N LEU A 154 -4.30 -8.41 -7.70
CA LEU A 154 -3.25 -8.90 -6.82
C LEU A 154 -3.23 -10.42 -6.73
N LYS A 155 -4.40 -11.06 -6.68
CA LYS A 155 -4.57 -12.50 -6.42
C LYS A 155 -4.33 -13.40 -7.64
N ARG A 156 -3.61 -12.96 -8.59
CA ARG A 156 -3.30 -13.79 -9.74
C ARG A 156 -2.02 -14.59 -9.52
N GLY A 157 -1.91 -15.72 -10.16
CA GLY A 157 -0.69 -16.51 -10.21
C GLY A 157 -0.38 -17.29 -8.95
N ILE A 158 0.81 -17.85 -8.92
CA ILE A 158 1.23 -18.83 -7.91
C ILE A 158 1.57 -18.21 -6.54
N VAL A 159 1.64 -16.90 -6.43
CA VAL A 159 1.98 -16.21 -5.19
C VAL A 159 1.06 -16.62 -4.04
N PHE A 160 -0.18 -16.96 -4.36
CA PHE A 160 -1.19 -17.37 -3.38
C PHE A 160 -1.41 -18.87 -3.32
N THR A 161 -0.63 -19.63 -4.03
CA THR A 161 -0.69 -21.10 -3.98
C THR A 161 -0.04 -21.57 -2.69
N ALA A 162 -0.85 -22.06 -1.78
CA ALA A 162 -0.47 -22.29 -0.40
C ALA A 162 0.78 -23.17 -0.21
N SER A 163 0.90 -24.23 -0.97
CA SER A 163 1.95 -25.23 -0.75
C SER A 163 3.34 -24.78 -1.16
N LEU A 164 3.48 -23.68 -1.89
CA LEU A 164 4.77 -23.31 -2.45
C LEU A 164 5.65 -22.47 -1.51
N TYR A 165 5.06 -21.69 -0.61
CA TYR A 165 5.80 -20.70 0.15
C TYR A 165 5.36 -20.60 1.62
N LEU A 166 4.83 -21.66 2.13
CA LEU A 166 4.44 -21.73 3.55
C LEU A 166 5.62 -21.99 4.51
#